data_fc5186eaf5b6778de60b2c1c12558fce
#
_entry.id   fc5186eaf5b6778de60b2c1c12558fce
#
_cell.length_a   1.000
_cell.length_b   1.000
_cell.length_c   1.000
_cell.angle_alpha   90.00
_cell.angle_beta   90.00
_cell.angle_gamma   90.00
#
_symmetry.space_group_name_H-M   'P 1'
#
loop_
_entity.id
_entity.type
_entity.pdbx_description
1 polymer ?
#
loop_
_entity_poly.entity_id
_entity_poly.type
_entity_poly.pdbx_seq_one_letter_code
_entity_poly.pdbx_strand_id
1 'polypeptide(L)'
;MMVEFASGSQDKNLNFFPVLIEYKGYKDKLLKLDTNGQIENKTTKNEPHLTNINYYAVNGAVHYANALLHYTSYTDIIAIGMTGYKNESDNSIKHSIGVYYVSKTNLGAGQKVGEYSDFSFLSPENFDDFVAKVKTLHLTQEELDKLKEQKEKEIDKSLIDLNNDIYQNEKGLGENDRVYLVAASIMATLGIPGKVAPLEKEDLKSSIEEGNTDGEIVLRKIKAFLKEKKIPQDKQDIIIRTLSNT
;
A
#
# COMPACT_ATOMS: atom_id res chain seq x y z
N MET A 1 4.44 11.19 -12.47
CA MET A 1 3.47 11.64 -13.49
C MET A 1 2.45 10.53 -13.66
N MET A 2 1.18 10.83 -13.49
CA MET A 2 0.09 9.87 -13.69
C MET A 2 -0.47 10.11 -15.08
N VAL A 3 -0.53 9.09 -15.92
CA VAL A 3 -1.08 9.17 -17.27
C VAL A 3 -2.26 8.21 -17.33
N GLU A 4 -3.44 8.71 -17.67
CA GLU A 4 -4.62 7.90 -17.89
C GLU A 4 -4.71 7.56 -19.38
N PHE A 5 -4.81 6.27 -19.69
CA PHE A 5 -5.03 5.80 -21.06
C PHE A 5 -6.45 5.25 -21.18
N ALA A 6 -7.18 5.74 -22.16
CA ALA A 6 -8.47 5.19 -22.55
C ALA A 6 -8.27 4.19 -23.68
N SER A 7 -8.76 2.95 -23.55
CA SER A 7 -8.86 2.05 -24.68
C SER A 7 -9.91 2.59 -25.68
N GLY A 8 -9.55 2.72 -26.96
CA GLY A 8 -10.36 3.39 -27.97
C GLY A 8 -11.59 2.63 -28.47
N SER A 9 -12.14 1.66 -27.71
CA SER A 9 -13.40 1.03 -28.08
C SER A 9 -14.56 1.97 -27.74
N GLN A 10 -15.47 2.18 -28.68
CA GLN A 10 -16.71 2.96 -28.48
C GLN A 10 -17.71 2.31 -27.50
N ASP A 11 -17.30 1.25 -26.80
CA ASP A 11 -18.07 0.60 -25.76
C ASP A 11 -18.05 1.41 -24.48
N LYS A 12 -19.22 1.58 -23.86
CA LYS A 12 -19.46 2.33 -22.63
C LYS A 12 -18.75 1.77 -21.37
N ASN A 13 -17.94 0.73 -21.52
CA ASN A 13 -17.06 0.14 -20.51
C ASN A 13 -15.60 0.48 -20.84
N LEU A 14 -15.25 1.77 -20.76
CA LEU A 14 -13.85 2.20 -20.83
C LEU A 14 -13.10 1.63 -19.61
N ASN A 15 -12.27 0.62 -19.84
CA ASN A 15 -11.34 0.12 -18.86
C ASN A 15 -10.18 1.12 -18.77
N PHE A 16 -10.22 2.02 -17.79
CA PHE A 16 -9.11 2.91 -17.50
C PHE A 16 -8.12 2.17 -16.60
N PHE A 17 -6.88 2.02 -17.04
CA PHE A 17 -5.77 1.63 -16.20
C PHE A 17 -4.93 2.88 -15.91
N PRO A 18 -4.98 3.45 -14.70
CA PRO A 18 -4.01 4.47 -14.34
C PRO A 18 -2.61 3.88 -14.40
N VAL A 19 -1.70 4.62 -15.01
CA VAL A 19 -0.29 4.24 -15.15
C VAL A 19 0.53 5.07 -14.20
N LEU A 20 1.26 4.42 -13.30
CA LEU A 20 2.22 5.04 -12.41
C LEU A 20 3.62 4.72 -12.90
N ILE A 21 4.44 5.75 -13.14
CA ILE A 21 5.82 5.59 -13.59
C ILE A 21 6.76 6.11 -12.50
N GLU A 22 7.69 5.25 -12.04
CA GLU A 22 8.78 5.59 -11.15
C GLU A 22 10.11 5.46 -11.89
N TYR A 23 10.91 6.53 -11.87
CA TYR A 23 12.20 6.58 -12.53
C TYR A 23 13.36 6.64 -11.52
N LYS A 24 14.41 5.85 -11.77
CA LYS A 24 15.67 5.93 -11.04
C LYS A 24 16.86 6.08 -12.00
N GLY A 25 17.70 7.07 -11.74
CA GLY A 25 18.87 7.41 -12.58
C GLY A 25 20.10 6.52 -12.35
N TYR A 26 19.93 5.26 -11.94
CA TYR A 26 21.05 4.40 -11.53
C TYR A 26 21.05 3.06 -12.27
N LYS A 27 22.26 2.56 -12.55
CA LYS A 27 22.47 1.20 -13.04
C LYS A 27 22.01 0.18 -11.98
N ASP A 28 21.45 -0.94 -12.44
CA ASP A 28 21.08 -2.10 -11.60
C ASP A 28 20.09 -1.77 -10.47
N LYS A 29 19.28 -0.72 -10.66
CA LYS A 29 18.26 -0.28 -9.70
C LYS A 29 16.82 -0.40 -10.25
N LEU A 30 16.60 -1.39 -11.13
CA LEU A 30 15.26 -1.64 -11.65
C LEU A 30 14.37 -2.30 -10.62
N LEU A 31 14.82 -3.40 -10.02
CA LEU A 31 14.00 -4.27 -9.19
C LEU A 31 14.83 -4.95 -8.10
N LYS A 32 14.25 -5.05 -6.91
CA LYS A 32 14.75 -5.88 -5.80
C LYS A 32 13.69 -6.89 -5.40
N LEU A 33 14.04 -8.16 -5.44
CA LEU A 33 13.20 -9.27 -5.02
C LEU A 33 13.72 -9.87 -3.71
N ASP A 34 12.80 -10.44 -2.94
CA ASP A 34 13.11 -11.28 -1.79
C ASP A 34 13.54 -12.71 -2.21
N THR A 35 13.79 -13.56 -1.24
CA THR A 35 14.20 -14.97 -1.45
C THR A 35 13.12 -15.84 -2.11
N ASN A 36 11.86 -15.40 -2.09
CA ASN A 36 10.72 -16.07 -2.69
C ASN A 36 10.38 -15.55 -4.09
N GLY A 37 11.20 -14.60 -4.60
CA GLY A 37 10.96 -13.97 -5.90
C GLY A 37 9.85 -12.92 -5.91
N GLN A 38 9.42 -12.45 -4.74
CA GLN A 38 8.45 -11.38 -4.62
C GLN A 38 9.14 -10.01 -4.47
N ILE A 39 8.43 -8.93 -4.79
CA ILE A 39 8.94 -7.57 -4.66
C ILE A 39 9.19 -7.26 -3.17
N GLU A 40 10.46 -7.03 -2.82
CA GLU A 40 10.90 -6.82 -1.43
C GLU A 40 10.58 -5.39 -0.94
N ASN A 41 9.30 -5.13 -0.67
CA ASN A 41 8.83 -3.82 -0.19
C ASN A 41 8.55 -3.79 1.33
N LYS A 42 8.78 -4.92 2.02
CA LYS A 42 8.60 -5.03 3.46
C LYS A 42 9.87 -5.53 4.15
N THR A 43 10.09 -5.05 5.35
CA THR A 43 11.13 -5.57 6.26
C THR A 43 10.65 -6.86 6.93
N THR A 44 11.55 -7.53 7.67
CA THR A 44 11.20 -8.69 8.51
C THR A 44 10.19 -8.38 9.63
N LYS A 45 10.01 -7.09 9.95
CA LYS A 45 9.01 -6.58 10.90
C LYS A 45 7.70 -6.15 10.23
N ASN A 46 7.49 -6.50 8.96
CA ASN A 46 6.35 -6.12 8.15
C ASN A 46 6.18 -4.59 7.92
N GLU A 47 7.21 -3.81 8.19
CA GLU A 47 7.26 -2.37 7.93
C GLU A 47 7.68 -2.11 6.47
N PRO A 48 7.33 -0.93 5.89
CA PRO A 48 7.82 -0.55 4.57
C PRO A 48 9.35 -0.56 4.50
N HIS A 49 9.90 -1.25 3.52
CA HIS A 49 11.35 -1.28 3.29
C HIS A 49 11.80 -0.03 2.51
N LEU A 50 11.85 1.11 3.21
CA LEU A 50 12.08 2.42 2.59
C LEU A 50 13.33 2.48 1.71
N THR A 51 14.39 1.76 2.07
CA THR A 51 15.61 1.67 1.23
C THR A 51 15.28 1.08 -0.14
N ASN A 52 14.59 -0.07 -0.19
CA ASN A 52 14.26 -0.71 -1.46
C ASN A 52 13.27 0.14 -2.27
N ILE A 53 12.25 0.69 -1.61
CA ILE A 53 11.24 1.57 -2.22
C ILE A 53 11.90 2.79 -2.85
N ASN A 54 12.86 3.41 -2.16
CA ASN A 54 13.51 4.62 -2.63
C ASN A 54 14.57 4.37 -3.71
N TYR A 55 15.26 3.21 -3.69
CA TYR A 55 16.38 2.97 -4.60
C TYR A 55 16.01 2.13 -5.82
N TYR A 56 14.96 1.31 -5.79
CA TYR A 56 14.57 0.46 -6.93
C TYR A 56 13.28 0.96 -7.58
N ALA A 57 13.31 1.13 -8.89
CA ALA A 57 12.23 1.76 -9.64
C ALA A 57 10.91 0.98 -9.54
N VAL A 58 10.94 -0.34 -9.76
CA VAL A 58 9.73 -1.19 -9.66
C VAL A 58 9.22 -1.25 -8.21
N ASN A 59 10.13 -1.36 -7.22
CA ASN A 59 9.75 -1.38 -5.81
C ASN A 59 8.98 -0.11 -5.43
N GLY A 60 9.51 1.05 -5.84
CA GLY A 60 8.83 2.34 -5.65
C GLY A 60 7.48 2.39 -6.37
N ALA A 61 7.44 2.03 -7.67
CA ALA A 61 6.21 2.05 -8.45
C ALA A 61 5.09 1.19 -7.83
N VAL A 62 5.42 -0.04 -7.42
CA VAL A 62 4.44 -0.95 -6.79
C VAL A 62 4.02 -0.46 -5.40
N HIS A 63 4.93 0.13 -4.61
CA HIS A 63 4.59 0.72 -3.33
C HIS A 63 3.58 1.86 -3.47
N TYR A 64 3.84 2.81 -4.36
CA TYR A 64 2.94 3.94 -4.60
C TYR A 64 1.63 3.51 -5.28
N ALA A 65 1.65 2.48 -6.15
CA ALA A 65 0.43 1.89 -6.70
C ALA A 65 -0.47 1.33 -5.58
N ASN A 66 0.10 0.62 -4.60
CA ASN A 66 -0.65 0.14 -3.44
C ASN A 66 -1.25 1.29 -2.61
N ALA A 67 -0.50 2.37 -2.40
CA ALA A 67 -1.01 3.55 -1.72
C ALA A 67 -2.20 4.16 -2.49
N LEU A 68 -2.10 4.30 -3.81
CA LEU A 68 -3.20 4.79 -4.64
C LEU A 68 -4.42 3.86 -4.57
N LEU A 69 -4.26 2.53 -4.64
CA LEU A 69 -5.36 1.58 -4.47
C LEU A 69 -6.05 1.73 -3.11
N HIS A 70 -5.28 2.05 -2.06
CA HIS A 70 -5.82 2.23 -0.73
C HIS A 70 -6.59 3.56 -0.57
N TYR A 71 -6.02 4.66 -1.05
CA TYR A 71 -6.55 6.01 -0.81
C TYR A 71 -7.50 6.54 -1.91
N THR A 72 -7.69 5.80 -3.00
CA THR A 72 -8.54 6.21 -4.13
C THR A 72 -9.58 5.16 -4.49
N SER A 73 -10.44 5.50 -5.44
CA SER A 73 -11.43 4.57 -6.03
C SER A 73 -10.82 3.61 -7.07
N TYR A 74 -9.56 3.77 -7.45
CA TYR A 74 -8.91 2.87 -8.39
C TYR A 74 -8.90 1.44 -7.87
N THR A 75 -9.15 0.49 -8.76
CA THR A 75 -9.13 -0.96 -8.47
C THR A 75 -7.92 -1.64 -9.09
N ASP A 76 -7.34 -1.03 -10.11
CA ASP A 76 -6.31 -1.60 -10.96
C ASP A 76 -5.32 -0.52 -11.38
N ILE A 77 -4.02 -0.79 -11.31
CA ILE A 77 -2.95 0.15 -11.67
C ILE A 77 -1.85 -0.59 -12.42
N ILE A 78 -1.35 0.01 -13.49
CA ILE A 78 -0.11 -0.41 -14.13
C ILE A 78 1.05 0.36 -13.50
N ALA A 79 1.90 -0.34 -12.79
CA ALA A 79 3.10 0.19 -12.15
C ALA A 79 4.32 -0.05 -13.05
N ILE A 80 4.96 1.01 -13.50
CA ILE A 80 6.13 0.97 -14.36
C ILE A 80 7.33 1.49 -13.60
N GLY A 81 8.34 0.63 -13.40
CA GLY A 81 9.66 1.03 -12.95
C GLY A 81 10.59 1.22 -14.14
N MET A 82 11.30 2.33 -14.18
CA MET A 82 12.26 2.61 -15.23
C MET A 82 13.60 3.04 -14.65
N THR A 83 14.70 2.47 -15.18
CA THR A 83 16.05 2.95 -14.88
C THR A 83 16.72 3.46 -16.14
N GLY A 84 17.59 4.46 -15.99
CA GLY A 84 18.38 4.95 -17.09
C GLY A 84 19.74 5.47 -16.57
N TYR A 85 20.81 5.13 -17.30
CA TYR A 85 22.15 5.58 -16.95
C TYR A 85 23.00 5.73 -18.20
N LYS A 86 24.01 6.56 -18.10
CA LYS A 86 25.01 6.74 -19.15
C LYS A 86 26.10 5.65 -18.98
N ASN A 87 26.35 4.89 -20.04
CA ASN A 87 27.43 3.94 -20.06
C ASN A 87 28.78 4.68 -20.23
N GLU A 88 29.70 4.49 -19.29
CA GLU A 88 30.97 5.19 -19.27
C GLU A 88 31.92 4.77 -20.43
N SER A 89 31.76 3.56 -20.96
CA SER A 89 32.68 3.02 -22.00
C SER A 89 32.39 3.59 -23.40
N ASP A 90 31.12 3.87 -23.74
CA ASP A 90 30.67 4.27 -25.07
C ASP A 90 29.79 5.52 -25.08
N ASN A 91 29.58 6.13 -23.92
CA ASN A 91 28.69 7.26 -23.71
C ASN A 91 27.23 7.03 -24.12
N SER A 92 26.83 5.79 -24.41
CA SER A 92 25.45 5.45 -24.77
C SER A 92 24.53 5.55 -23.55
N ILE A 93 23.25 5.88 -23.78
CA ILE A 93 22.23 5.81 -22.74
C ILE A 93 21.67 4.39 -22.71
N LYS A 94 21.75 3.73 -21.57
CA LYS A 94 21.12 2.43 -21.31
C LYS A 94 19.92 2.65 -20.42
N HIS A 95 18.85 1.91 -20.67
CA HIS A 95 17.64 1.94 -19.84
C HIS A 95 17.02 0.55 -19.74
N SER A 96 16.18 0.37 -18.75
CA SER A 96 15.38 -0.84 -18.54
C SER A 96 14.02 -0.45 -18.00
N ILE A 97 12.96 -1.09 -18.49
CA ILE A 97 11.59 -0.83 -18.13
C ILE A 97 10.97 -2.13 -17.63
N GLY A 98 10.54 -2.14 -16.36
CA GLY A 98 9.79 -3.23 -15.75
C GLY A 98 8.34 -2.83 -15.56
N VAL A 99 7.40 -3.61 -16.07
CA VAL A 99 5.97 -3.33 -16.01
C VAL A 99 5.30 -4.37 -15.13
N TYR A 100 4.51 -3.87 -14.17
CA TYR A 100 3.79 -4.68 -13.20
C TYR A 100 2.32 -4.27 -13.12
N TYR A 101 1.46 -5.25 -12.94
CA TYR A 101 0.05 -5.07 -12.67
C TYR A 101 -0.21 -5.18 -11.17
N VAL A 102 -0.91 -4.20 -10.60
CA VAL A 102 -1.25 -4.14 -9.18
C VAL A 102 -2.75 -3.91 -9.06
N SER A 103 -3.46 -4.79 -8.37
CA SER A 103 -4.92 -4.68 -8.23
C SER A 103 -5.41 -4.98 -6.82
N LYS A 104 -6.60 -4.47 -6.48
CA LYS A 104 -7.31 -4.81 -5.23
C LYS A 104 -7.68 -6.30 -5.21
N THR A 105 -8.06 -6.87 -6.36
CA THR A 105 -8.43 -8.29 -6.48
C THR A 105 -7.24 -9.21 -6.21
N ASN A 106 -6.02 -8.78 -6.54
CA ASN A 106 -4.78 -9.50 -6.23
C ASN A 106 -4.18 -9.07 -4.87
N LEU A 107 -4.96 -8.44 -4.00
CA LEU A 107 -4.56 -7.96 -2.68
C LEU A 107 -3.32 -7.03 -2.71
N GLY A 108 -3.13 -6.31 -3.82
CA GLY A 108 -2.00 -5.42 -4.02
C GLY A 108 -0.68 -6.10 -4.38
N ALA A 109 -0.67 -7.40 -4.60
CA ALA A 109 0.52 -8.10 -5.08
C ALA A 109 0.88 -7.64 -6.51
N GLY A 110 2.12 -7.21 -6.70
CA GLY A 110 2.62 -6.79 -8.01
C GLY A 110 2.88 -8.01 -8.91
N GLN A 111 2.07 -8.17 -9.95
CA GLN A 111 2.22 -9.24 -10.94
C GLN A 111 3.04 -8.72 -12.13
N LYS A 112 4.14 -9.41 -12.47
CA LYS A 112 5.01 -9.02 -13.58
C LYS A 112 4.28 -9.16 -14.92
N VAL A 113 4.07 -8.03 -15.62
CA VAL A 113 3.58 -8.03 -17.00
C VAL A 113 4.73 -8.34 -17.95
N GLY A 114 5.87 -7.69 -17.77
CA GLY A 114 7.05 -7.91 -18.61
C GLY A 114 8.16 -6.90 -18.37
N GLU A 115 9.24 -7.10 -19.13
CA GLU A 115 10.30 -6.11 -19.31
C GLU A 115 10.29 -5.66 -20.76
N TYR A 116 10.45 -4.36 -20.98
CA TYR A 116 10.33 -3.75 -22.29
C TYR A 116 11.53 -2.83 -22.56
N SER A 117 11.85 -2.67 -23.84
CA SER A 117 12.89 -1.74 -24.30
C SER A 117 12.40 -0.32 -24.49
N ASP A 118 11.08 -0.14 -24.65
CA ASP A 118 10.41 1.13 -24.90
C ASP A 118 8.94 1.06 -24.47
N PHE A 119 8.17 2.09 -24.76
CA PHE A 119 6.74 2.17 -24.44
C PHE A 119 5.81 1.76 -25.59
N SER A 120 6.31 1.05 -26.62
CA SER A 120 5.49 0.62 -27.77
C SER A 120 4.33 -0.28 -27.38
N PHE A 121 4.42 -0.98 -26.25
CA PHE A 121 3.31 -1.78 -25.71
C PHE A 121 2.07 -0.94 -25.31
N LEU A 122 2.22 0.38 -25.16
CA LEU A 122 1.13 1.32 -24.92
C LEU A 122 0.67 2.03 -26.20
N SER A 123 1.25 1.71 -27.36
CA SER A 123 0.80 2.27 -28.64
C SER A 123 -0.59 1.74 -29.03
N PRO A 124 -1.38 2.50 -29.79
CA PRO A 124 -2.71 2.04 -30.19
C PRO A 124 -2.74 0.65 -30.84
N GLU A 125 -1.70 0.30 -31.58
CA GLU A 125 -1.59 -0.99 -32.28
C GLU A 125 -1.36 -2.17 -31.34
N ASN A 126 -0.70 -1.95 -30.20
CA ASN A 126 -0.31 -3.01 -29.25
C ASN A 126 -1.14 -2.98 -27.95
N PHE A 127 -1.99 -1.98 -27.78
CA PHE A 127 -2.66 -1.74 -26.50
C PHE A 127 -3.65 -2.86 -26.15
N ASP A 128 -4.41 -3.36 -27.13
CA ASP A 128 -5.38 -4.43 -26.88
C ASP A 128 -4.70 -5.73 -26.48
N ASP A 129 -3.56 -6.08 -27.08
CA ASP A 129 -2.75 -7.23 -26.70
C ASP A 129 -2.15 -7.06 -25.29
N PHE A 130 -1.70 -5.84 -24.98
CA PHE A 130 -1.22 -5.51 -23.64
C PHE A 130 -2.33 -5.69 -22.58
N VAL A 131 -3.53 -5.17 -22.84
CA VAL A 131 -4.69 -5.31 -21.95
C VAL A 131 -5.10 -6.78 -21.80
N ALA A 132 -5.10 -7.55 -22.90
CA ALA A 132 -5.39 -8.98 -22.84
C ALA A 132 -4.39 -9.72 -21.94
N LYS A 133 -3.10 -9.41 -22.09
CA LYS A 133 -2.04 -9.96 -21.23
C LYS A 133 -2.23 -9.59 -19.75
N VAL A 134 -2.54 -8.33 -19.44
CA VAL A 134 -2.81 -7.89 -18.06
C VAL A 134 -3.97 -8.66 -17.44
N LYS A 135 -5.05 -8.89 -18.21
CA LYS A 135 -6.21 -9.66 -17.73
C LYS A 135 -5.88 -11.10 -17.35
N THR A 136 -4.84 -11.71 -17.94
CA THR A 136 -4.40 -13.06 -17.55
C THR A 136 -3.66 -13.12 -16.20
N LEU A 137 -3.30 -11.96 -15.63
CA LEU A 137 -2.54 -11.86 -14.38
C LEU A 137 -3.42 -11.79 -13.13
N HIS A 138 -4.73 -12.03 -13.25
CA HIS A 138 -5.57 -12.23 -12.10
C HIS A 138 -5.19 -13.54 -11.40
N LEU A 139 -4.97 -13.46 -10.09
CA LEU A 139 -4.63 -14.64 -9.29
C LEU A 139 -5.83 -15.60 -9.26
N THR A 140 -5.53 -16.87 -9.33
CA THR A 140 -6.51 -17.94 -9.10
C THR A 140 -6.98 -17.92 -7.63
N GLN A 141 -8.12 -18.56 -7.35
CA GLN A 141 -8.63 -18.63 -5.97
C GLN A 141 -7.62 -19.30 -5.02
N GLU A 142 -6.92 -20.34 -5.49
CA GLU A 142 -5.89 -21.03 -4.69
C GLU A 142 -4.71 -20.11 -4.35
N GLU A 143 -4.23 -19.30 -5.32
CA GLU A 143 -3.16 -18.34 -5.11
C GLU A 143 -3.59 -17.20 -4.17
N LEU A 144 -4.84 -16.74 -4.30
CA LEU A 144 -5.42 -15.74 -3.40
C LEU A 144 -5.53 -16.28 -1.97
N ASP A 145 -5.93 -17.52 -1.79
CA ASP A 145 -6.06 -18.12 -0.46
C ASP A 145 -4.69 -18.32 0.20
N LYS A 146 -3.66 -18.75 -0.55
CA LYS A 146 -2.28 -18.79 -0.06
C LYS A 146 -1.76 -17.40 0.33
N LEU A 147 -2.05 -16.39 -0.48
CA LEU A 147 -1.65 -15.01 -0.21
C LEU A 147 -2.36 -14.43 1.02
N LYS A 148 -3.65 -14.75 1.21
CA LYS A 148 -4.40 -14.38 2.43
C LYS A 148 -3.80 -15.03 3.67
N GLU A 149 -3.57 -16.35 3.64
CA GLU A 149 -2.95 -17.08 4.75
C GLU A 149 -1.59 -16.50 5.14
N GLN A 150 -0.77 -16.15 4.14
CA GLN A 150 0.51 -15.49 4.39
C GLN A 150 0.31 -14.13 5.07
N LYS A 151 -0.61 -13.29 4.58
CA LYS A 151 -0.92 -11.99 5.17
C LYS A 151 -1.48 -12.10 6.58
N GLU A 152 -2.32 -13.09 6.84
CA GLU A 152 -2.84 -13.37 8.20
C GLU A 152 -1.70 -13.70 9.17
N LYS A 153 -0.77 -14.57 8.78
CA LYS A 153 0.42 -14.89 9.60
C LYS A 153 1.31 -13.66 9.86
N GLU A 154 1.46 -12.78 8.85
CA GLU A 154 2.21 -11.53 9.00
C GLU A 154 1.51 -10.58 10.00
N ILE A 155 0.18 -10.47 9.93
CA ILE A 155 -0.62 -9.67 10.86
C ILE A 155 -0.51 -10.24 12.28
N ASP A 156 -0.70 -11.54 12.47
CA ASP A 156 -0.61 -12.19 13.78
C ASP A 156 0.75 -11.94 14.43
N LYS A 157 1.84 -12.10 13.65
CA LYS A 157 3.18 -11.79 14.14
C LYS A 157 3.32 -10.33 14.55
N SER A 158 2.84 -9.40 13.72
CA SER A 158 2.92 -7.97 14.01
C SER A 158 2.12 -7.60 15.26
N LEU A 159 0.96 -8.23 15.48
CA LEU A 159 0.15 -8.03 16.70
C LEU A 159 0.86 -8.57 17.97
N ILE A 160 1.51 -9.72 17.87
CA ILE A 160 2.30 -10.29 18.97
C ILE A 160 3.47 -9.36 19.33
N ASP A 161 4.21 -8.89 18.31
CA ASP A 161 5.35 -8.00 18.50
C ASP A 161 4.89 -6.67 19.13
N LEU A 162 3.79 -6.08 18.63
CA LEU A 162 3.21 -4.86 19.20
C LEU A 162 2.75 -5.04 20.65
N ASN A 163 2.06 -6.13 20.96
CA ASN A 163 1.65 -6.43 22.34
C ASN A 163 2.85 -6.58 23.27
N ASN A 164 3.94 -7.21 22.83
CA ASN A 164 5.18 -7.34 23.60
C ASN A 164 5.86 -5.98 23.80
N ASP A 165 5.92 -5.14 22.79
CA ASP A 165 6.48 -3.80 22.87
C ASP A 165 5.70 -2.93 23.88
N ILE A 166 4.37 -2.97 23.85
CA ILE A 166 3.52 -2.28 24.83
C ILE A 166 3.77 -2.82 26.24
N TYR A 167 3.83 -4.14 26.41
CA TYR A 167 4.08 -4.77 27.72
C TYR A 167 5.42 -4.35 28.33
N GLN A 168 6.45 -4.21 27.52
CA GLN A 168 7.78 -3.82 27.98
C GLN A 168 7.89 -2.33 28.31
N ASN A 169 7.20 -1.48 27.57
CA ASN A 169 7.33 -0.02 27.68
C ASN A 169 6.27 0.60 28.60
N GLU A 170 5.07 0.02 28.68
CA GLU A 170 3.93 0.54 29.44
C GLU A 170 3.60 -0.37 30.63
N LYS A 171 4.42 -0.31 31.68
CA LYS A 171 4.35 -1.21 32.86
C LYS A 171 3.05 -1.09 33.67
N GLY A 172 2.24 -0.05 33.45
CA GLY A 172 0.98 0.20 34.17
C GLY A 172 -0.25 -0.41 33.55
N LEU A 173 -0.16 -0.91 32.29
CA LEU A 173 -1.32 -1.41 31.55
C LEU A 173 -1.58 -2.90 31.82
N GLY A 174 -2.82 -3.21 32.20
CA GLY A 174 -3.33 -4.57 32.29
C GLY A 174 -3.43 -5.24 30.93
N GLU A 175 -3.67 -6.56 30.89
CA GLU A 175 -3.78 -7.31 29.63
C GLU A 175 -4.94 -6.78 28.76
N ASN A 176 -6.11 -6.55 29.37
CA ASN A 176 -7.27 -6.02 28.64
C ASN A 176 -7.01 -4.62 28.09
N ASP A 177 -6.33 -3.76 28.85
CA ASP A 177 -6.03 -2.39 28.45
C ASP A 177 -5.10 -2.37 27.23
N ARG A 178 -4.13 -3.28 27.17
CA ARG A 178 -3.26 -3.45 26.00
C ARG A 178 -4.05 -3.86 24.75
N VAL A 179 -5.00 -4.80 24.90
CA VAL A 179 -5.88 -5.19 23.78
C VAL A 179 -6.70 -4.00 23.28
N TYR A 180 -7.26 -3.20 24.20
CA TYR A 180 -8.02 -1.99 23.81
C TYR A 180 -7.13 -0.95 23.15
N LEU A 181 -5.91 -0.73 23.64
CA LEU A 181 -4.96 0.19 23.02
C LEU A 181 -4.58 -0.24 21.60
N VAL A 182 -4.30 -1.52 21.38
CA VAL A 182 -4.01 -2.07 20.05
C VAL A 182 -5.21 -1.90 19.11
N ALA A 183 -6.42 -2.26 19.59
CA ALA A 183 -7.63 -2.10 18.81
C ALA A 183 -7.91 -0.62 18.45
N ALA A 184 -7.72 0.30 19.39
CA ALA A 184 -7.85 1.74 19.18
C ALA A 184 -6.86 2.25 18.12
N SER A 185 -5.61 1.84 18.23
CA SER A 185 -4.56 2.21 17.27
C SER A 185 -4.90 1.74 15.85
N ILE A 186 -5.33 0.48 15.70
CA ILE A 186 -5.76 -0.05 14.40
C ILE A 186 -6.97 0.75 13.85
N MET A 187 -7.98 1.00 14.69
CA MET A 187 -9.15 1.76 14.26
C MET A 187 -8.82 3.18 13.82
N ALA A 188 -7.90 3.84 14.53
CA ALA A 188 -7.47 5.20 14.19
C ALA A 188 -6.73 5.27 12.85
N THR A 189 -5.98 4.21 12.48
CA THR A 189 -5.23 4.15 11.21
C THR A 189 -6.08 3.73 10.01
N LEU A 190 -7.35 3.31 10.20
CA LEU A 190 -8.17 2.81 9.08
C LEU A 190 -8.59 3.89 8.08
N GLY A 191 -8.81 5.12 8.46
CA GLY A 191 -9.22 6.17 7.54
C GLY A 191 -10.39 5.82 6.59
N ILE A 192 -10.92 6.81 5.90
CA ILE A 192 -11.90 6.63 4.81
C ILE A 192 -11.49 7.56 3.67
N PRO A 193 -11.14 7.04 2.48
CA PRO A 193 -10.68 7.85 1.38
C PRO A 193 -11.58 9.06 1.08
N GLY A 194 -10.99 10.25 1.03
CA GLY A 194 -11.69 11.51 0.77
C GLY A 194 -12.59 12.03 1.90
N LYS A 195 -12.69 11.33 3.05
CA LYS A 195 -13.57 11.70 4.17
C LYS A 195 -12.87 11.76 5.51
N VAL A 196 -12.14 10.73 5.88
CA VAL A 196 -11.44 10.63 7.16
C VAL A 196 -10.00 10.27 6.93
N ALA A 197 -9.10 11.21 7.23
CA ALA A 197 -7.67 10.94 7.15
C ALA A 197 -7.26 9.89 8.21
N PRO A 198 -6.48 8.85 7.85
CA PRO A 198 -5.93 7.93 8.83
C PRO A 198 -5.05 8.65 9.84
N LEU A 199 -4.79 8.00 10.97
CA LEU A 199 -3.77 8.46 11.92
C LEU A 199 -2.39 8.16 11.31
N GLU A 200 -1.58 9.18 11.20
CA GLU A 200 -0.19 9.08 10.77
C GLU A 200 0.74 9.27 11.98
N LYS A 201 1.97 8.77 11.88
CA LYS A 201 2.96 8.90 12.96
C LYS A 201 3.23 10.37 13.32
N GLU A 202 3.19 11.23 12.32
CA GLU A 202 3.41 12.67 12.44
C GLU A 202 2.27 13.40 13.16
N ASP A 203 1.11 12.80 13.31
CA ASP A 203 0.00 13.33 14.11
C ASP A 203 0.29 13.22 15.62
N LEU A 204 1.11 12.23 16.03
CA LEU A 204 1.46 11.96 17.44
C LEU A 204 2.71 12.78 17.81
N LYS A 205 2.53 13.78 18.66
CA LYS A 205 3.57 14.75 19.03
C LYS A 205 3.97 14.70 20.52
N SER A 206 3.44 13.74 21.25
CA SER A 206 3.61 13.64 22.71
C SER A 206 3.27 14.96 23.44
N SER A 207 2.23 15.66 22.94
CA SER A 207 1.77 16.90 23.56
C SER A 207 1.10 16.61 24.89
N ILE A 208 1.36 17.47 25.89
CA ILE A 208 0.68 17.46 27.19
C ILE A 208 -0.45 18.49 27.27
N GLU A 209 -0.71 19.24 26.19
CA GLU A 209 -1.77 20.23 26.15
C GLU A 209 -3.13 19.54 26.06
N GLU A 210 -4.07 19.93 26.91
CA GLU A 210 -5.45 19.44 26.87
C GLU A 210 -6.08 19.67 25.50
N GLY A 211 -6.74 18.65 24.96
CA GLY A 211 -7.31 18.64 23.61
C GLY A 211 -6.33 18.23 22.50
N ASN A 212 -5.03 18.09 22.79
CA ASN A 212 -3.98 17.76 21.83
C ASN A 212 -3.04 16.64 22.29
N THR A 213 -3.41 15.91 23.32
CA THR A 213 -2.67 14.70 23.71
C THR A 213 -2.80 13.61 22.66
N ASP A 214 -1.83 12.72 22.55
CA ASP A 214 -1.84 11.63 21.57
C ASP A 214 -3.09 10.76 21.71
N GLY A 215 -3.53 10.46 22.93
CA GLY A 215 -4.77 9.73 23.20
C GLY A 215 -6.03 10.44 22.68
N GLU A 216 -6.13 11.75 22.86
CA GLU A 216 -7.25 12.55 22.34
C GLU A 216 -7.24 12.63 20.81
N ILE A 217 -6.07 12.68 20.19
CA ILE A 217 -5.92 12.61 18.73
C ILE A 217 -6.43 11.27 18.21
N VAL A 218 -6.00 10.15 18.80
CA VAL A 218 -6.45 8.81 18.48
C VAL A 218 -7.97 8.70 18.60
N LEU A 219 -8.55 9.10 19.74
CA LEU A 219 -10.01 9.07 19.95
C LEU A 219 -10.78 9.94 18.97
N ARG A 220 -10.25 11.09 18.57
CA ARG A 220 -10.86 11.97 17.56
C ARG A 220 -10.92 11.31 16.20
N LYS A 221 -9.84 10.64 15.78
CA LYS A 221 -9.80 9.86 14.52
C LYS A 221 -10.82 8.72 14.54
N ILE A 222 -10.90 7.97 15.64
CA ILE A 222 -11.88 6.88 15.82
C ILE A 222 -13.32 7.42 15.75
N LYS A 223 -13.65 8.49 16.46
CA LYS A 223 -14.97 9.13 16.41
C LYS A 223 -15.37 9.50 14.98
N ALA A 224 -14.46 10.14 14.25
CA ALA A 224 -14.69 10.51 12.85
C ALA A 224 -14.94 9.27 11.96
N PHE A 225 -14.15 8.22 12.13
CA PHE A 225 -14.31 6.96 11.40
C PHE A 225 -15.66 6.29 11.68
N LEU A 226 -16.05 6.13 12.94
CA LEU A 226 -17.31 5.50 13.36
C LEU A 226 -18.52 6.26 12.82
N LYS A 227 -18.47 7.60 12.87
CA LYS A 227 -19.53 8.48 12.34
C LYS A 227 -19.69 8.30 10.83
N GLU A 228 -18.62 8.32 10.07
CA GLU A 228 -18.67 8.14 8.60
C GLU A 228 -19.10 6.73 8.19
N LYS A 229 -18.78 5.72 8.99
CA LYS A 229 -19.27 4.35 8.81
C LYS A 229 -20.74 4.18 9.22
N LYS A 230 -21.39 5.26 9.70
CA LYS A 230 -22.81 5.25 10.14
C LYS A 230 -23.09 4.19 11.20
N ILE A 231 -22.14 3.95 12.10
CA ILE A 231 -22.35 3.06 13.25
C ILE A 231 -23.44 3.70 14.14
N PRO A 232 -24.41 2.95 14.68
CA PRO A 232 -25.42 3.47 15.61
C PRO A 232 -24.79 4.20 16.80
N GLN A 233 -25.41 5.31 17.23
CA GLN A 233 -24.84 6.21 18.26
C GLN A 233 -24.55 5.49 19.57
N ASP A 234 -25.48 4.63 20.02
CA ASP A 234 -25.33 3.81 21.22
C ASP A 234 -24.08 2.94 21.20
N LYS A 235 -23.77 2.36 20.03
CA LYS A 235 -22.54 1.56 19.84
C LYS A 235 -21.30 2.44 19.79
N GLN A 236 -21.36 3.61 19.14
CA GLN A 236 -20.26 4.57 19.16
C GLN A 236 -19.92 4.98 20.60
N ASP A 237 -20.94 5.31 21.41
CA ASP A 237 -20.75 5.74 22.79
C ASP A 237 -20.12 4.65 23.67
N ILE A 238 -20.51 3.38 23.46
CA ILE A 238 -19.90 2.24 24.14
C ILE A 238 -18.40 2.12 23.79
N ILE A 239 -18.09 2.12 22.48
CA ILE A 239 -16.70 1.99 22.01
C ILE A 239 -15.83 3.13 22.56
N ILE A 240 -16.29 4.38 22.40
CA ILE A 240 -15.53 5.55 22.85
C ILE A 240 -15.33 5.54 24.36
N ARG A 241 -16.37 5.22 25.14
CA ARG A 241 -16.24 5.13 26.61
C ARG A 241 -15.25 4.05 27.03
N THR A 242 -15.28 2.89 26.37
CA THR A 242 -14.31 1.81 26.67
C THR A 242 -12.88 2.27 26.43
N LEU A 243 -12.62 2.90 25.29
CA LEU A 243 -11.30 3.37 24.91
C LEU A 243 -10.81 4.60 25.71
N SER A 244 -11.74 5.43 26.23
CA SER A 244 -11.38 6.60 27.06
C SER A 244 -11.00 6.25 28.48
N ASN A 245 -11.29 5.03 28.93
CA ASN A 245 -10.97 4.56 30.28
C ASN A 245 -9.68 3.72 30.32
N THR A 246 -9.04 3.51 29.17
CA THR A 246 -7.74 2.85 28.98
C THR A 246 -6.63 3.89 28.95
#